data_d817bfce434f31511422479b12b32fc4
#
_entry.id   d817bfce434f31511422479b12b32fc4
#
_cell.length_a   1.000
_cell.length_b   1.000
_cell.length_c   1.000
_cell.angle_alpha   90.00
_cell.angle_beta   90.00
_cell.angle_gamma   90.00
#
_symmetry.space_group_name_H-M   'P 1'
#
loop_
_entity.id
_entity.type
_entity.pdbx_description
1 polymer ?
#
loop_
_entity_poly.entity_id
_entity_poly.type
_entity_poly.pdbx_seq_one_letter_code
_entity_poly.pdbx_strand_id
1 'polypeptide(L)'
;KSNRLYYTRTGLDGTELVTVDPSTYQQTVLVPNLPKGRFVFTPDESTLLYTVEEEGPKEGTNLIRVLEPADRIPGFRDRSFIWRYDLKTGLYEQLTFGHTDTYINDISADSRYLLFSTSDRVYTSLPHSRNSLYKLDLQTMAIDTIWEKAPYVNQAAFSPDGKQLLVAGAGDAFDGIGRNIKQGQISNSYDGQLFLYDLASRKASPLTKDFNPNVIDAVWNRFNGQIYILCEDEDYQRIYTCDPANGKIKQVAASEDIIMSYALADNAPVLFYYGQSASNANRLYAYDLKGGKNRLVYDLSQDKLKDIALGEVHDWNFKSDDGTTIQGRYYLPPHFDPNKKYPMIVYYYGGTSPTNRALEMRYSMHMYAALGYVVYTLNPSGTTGFGQEF
;
A
#
# COMPACT_ATOMS: atom_id res chain seq x y z
N LYS A 1 -9.70 -13.72 15.22
CA LYS A 1 -10.37 -14.94 15.73
C LYS A 1 -11.47 -14.62 16.74
N SER A 2 -11.22 -13.70 17.68
CA SER A 2 -12.15 -13.35 18.76
C SER A 2 -13.35 -12.50 18.32
N ASN A 3 -13.35 -11.97 17.11
CA ASN A 3 -14.34 -11.02 16.60
C ASN A 3 -14.43 -9.72 17.41
N ARG A 4 -13.38 -9.38 18.18
CA ARG A 4 -13.32 -8.17 18.98
C ARG A 4 -12.77 -7.01 18.16
N LEU A 5 -13.21 -5.80 18.49
CA LEU A 5 -12.60 -4.58 17.98
C LEU A 5 -11.44 -4.18 18.92
N TYR A 6 -10.34 -3.76 18.34
CA TYR A 6 -9.17 -3.23 19.04
C TYR A 6 -8.91 -1.80 18.58
N TYR A 7 -8.61 -0.92 19.52
CA TYR A 7 -8.22 0.45 19.22
C TYR A 7 -7.26 0.98 20.28
N THR A 8 -6.51 2.00 19.92
CA THR A 8 -5.66 2.72 20.86
C THR A 8 -6.37 3.95 21.41
N ARG A 9 -6.20 4.20 22.70
CA ARG A 9 -6.68 5.41 23.38
C ARG A 9 -5.50 6.11 24.01
N THR A 10 -5.19 7.35 23.57
CA THR A 10 -4.11 8.16 24.12
C THR A 10 -4.66 9.16 25.09
N GLY A 11 -4.12 9.18 26.31
CA GLY A 11 -4.41 10.10 27.38
C GLY A 11 -3.16 10.80 27.90
N LEU A 12 -3.29 11.50 29.03
CA LEU A 12 -2.15 12.17 29.68
C LEU A 12 -1.09 11.17 30.18
N ASP A 13 -1.54 10.01 30.64
CA ASP A 13 -0.67 8.96 31.23
C ASP A 13 -0.06 8.01 30.21
N GLY A 14 -0.34 8.19 28.91
CA GLY A 14 0.18 7.33 27.85
C GLY A 14 -0.88 6.82 26.88
N THR A 15 -0.51 5.79 26.12
CA THR A 15 -1.39 5.13 25.15
C THR A 15 -1.79 3.75 25.66
N GLU A 16 -3.08 3.48 25.69
CA GLU A 16 -3.66 2.19 26.06
C GLU A 16 -4.12 1.43 24.80
N LEU A 17 -3.97 0.12 24.82
CA LEU A 17 -4.64 -0.78 23.87
C LEU A 17 -5.93 -1.29 24.50
N VAL A 18 -7.05 -0.98 23.88
CA VAL A 18 -8.40 -1.31 24.36
C VAL A 18 -9.04 -2.31 23.43
N THR A 19 -9.67 -3.34 23.97
CA THR A 19 -10.56 -4.25 23.24
C THR A 19 -12.02 -3.95 23.55
N VAL A 20 -12.88 -4.11 22.54
CA VAL A 20 -14.33 -3.99 22.65
C VAL A 20 -14.99 -5.28 22.21
N ASP A 21 -15.85 -5.82 23.04
CA ASP A 21 -16.75 -6.89 22.65
C ASP A 21 -17.89 -6.31 21.79
N PRO A 22 -18.03 -6.72 20.52
CA PRO A 22 -18.99 -6.12 19.61
C PRO A 22 -20.46 -6.44 19.96
N SER A 23 -20.71 -7.47 20.79
CA SER A 23 -22.06 -7.85 21.22
C SER A 23 -22.54 -7.12 22.45
N THR A 24 -21.62 -6.82 23.40
CA THR A 24 -21.96 -6.17 24.67
C THR A 24 -21.48 -4.73 24.74
N TYR A 25 -20.63 -4.31 23.81
CA TYR A 25 -19.89 -3.04 23.80
C TYR A 25 -19.02 -2.82 25.05
N GLN A 26 -18.75 -3.89 25.81
CA GLN A 26 -17.87 -3.83 26.96
C GLN A 26 -16.43 -3.57 26.51
N GLN A 27 -15.80 -2.55 27.11
CA GLN A 27 -14.41 -2.18 26.87
C GLN A 27 -13.53 -2.76 27.97
N THR A 28 -12.36 -3.27 27.56
CA THR A 28 -11.33 -3.77 28.48
C THR A 28 -9.97 -3.26 28.02
N VAL A 29 -9.19 -2.70 28.94
CA VAL A 29 -7.81 -2.32 28.66
C VAL A 29 -6.96 -3.59 28.66
N LEU A 30 -6.35 -3.90 27.51
CA LEU A 30 -5.43 -5.04 27.35
C LEU A 30 -4.00 -4.68 27.74
N VAL A 31 -3.53 -3.51 27.30
CA VAL A 31 -2.19 -3.01 27.58
C VAL A 31 -2.32 -1.56 28.05
N PRO A 32 -2.02 -1.27 29.32
CA PRO A 32 -2.22 0.08 29.88
C PRO A 32 -1.18 1.10 29.40
N ASN A 33 0.01 0.66 29.00
CA ASN A 33 1.09 1.51 28.51
C ASN A 33 1.67 0.88 27.25
N LEU A 34 1.00 1.09 26.11
CA LEU A 34 1.48 0.62 24.81
C LEU A 34 2.66 1.51 24.37
N PRO A 35 3.81 0.93 24.01
CA PRO A 35 4.91 1.70 23.43
C PRO A 35 4.48 2.45 22.18
N LYS A 36 5.09 3.59 21.90
CA LYS A 36 4.88 4.31 20.64
C LYS A 36 5.39 3.45 19.49
N GLY A 37 4.59 3.34 18.43
CA GLY A 37 4.97 2.59 17.24
C GLY A 37 3.79 1.87 16.60
N ARG A 38 4.09 1.12 15.53
CA ARG A 38 3.11 0.23 14.90
C ARG A 38 3.12 -1.11 15.61
N PHE A 39 1.94 -1.69 15.76
CA PHE A 39 1.80 -3.03 16.32
C PHE A 39 0.90 -3.90 15.44
N VAL A 40 1.12 -5.19 15.50
CA VAL A 40 0.30 -6.21 14.88
C VAL A 40 0.07 -7.36 15.86
N PHE A 41 -1.13 -7.93 15.86
CA PHE A 41 -1.41 -9.15 16.61
C PHE A 41 -0.91 -10.37 15.85
N THR A 42 -0.44 -11.37 16.59
CA THR A 42 -0.34 -12.72 16.01
C THR A 42 -1.75 -13.22 15.66
N PRO A 43 -1.91 -14.08 14.62
CA PRO A 43 -3.22 -14.58 14.22
C PRO A 43 -4.00 -15.31 15.30
N ASP A 44 -3.34 -15.86 16.34
CA ASP A 44 -3.97 -16.47 17.51
C ASP A 44 -4.39 -15.46 18.60
N GLU A 45 -4.03 -14.18 18.41
CA GLU A 45 -4.28 -13.07 19.34
C GLU A 45 -3.63 -13.24 20.72
N SER A 46 -2.57 -14.05 20.83
CA SER A 46 -1.84 -14.25 22.09
C SER A 46 -0.72 -13.25 22.31
N THR A 47 -0.18 -12.71 21.25
CA THR A 47 1.03 -11.88 21.26
C THR A 47 0.85 -10.64 20.38
N LEU A 48 1.43 -9.57 20.86
CA LEU A 48 1.55 -8.33 20.12
C LEU A 48 3.00 -8.16 19.65
N LEU A 49 3.21 -8.00 18.34
CA LEU A 49 4.49 -7.59 17.78
C LEU A 49 4.44 -6.09 17.50
N TYR A 50 5.48 -5.38 17.88
CA TYR A 50 5.55 -3.93 17.71
C TYR A 50 6.96 -3.46 17.42
N THR A 51 7.08 -2.30 16.82
CA THR A 51 8.35 -1.68 16.48
C THR A 51 8.63 -0.56 17.47
N VAL A 52 9.82 -0.57 18.06
CA VAL A 52 10.33 0.50 18.93
C VAL A 52 11.46 1.20 18.21
N GLU A 53 11.37 2.54 18.16
CA GLU A 53 12.44 3.39 17.65
C GLU A 53 13.37 3.76 18.81
N GLU A 54 14.67 3.47 18.63
CA GLU A 54 15.74 3.85 19.53
C GLU A 54 16.48 5.05 18.95
N GLU A 55 16.62 6.12 19.74
CA GLU A 55 17.37 7.30 19.33
C GLU A 55 18.84 6.94 19.08
N GLY A 56 19.36 7.37 17.94
CA GLY A 56 20.76 7.20 17.58
C GLY A 56 21.71 8.06 18.43
N PRO A 57 23.02 7.81 18.30
CA PRO A 57 24.04 8.56 19.04
C PRO A 57 24.00 10.05 18.67
N LYS A 58 23.97 10.91 19.69
CA LYS A 58 24.01 12.37 19.53
C LYS A 58 25.46 12.86 19.62
N GLU A 59 25.81 13.77 18.72
CA GLU A 59 27.13 14.45 18.81
C GLU A 59 27.15 15.35 20.04
N GLY A 60 28.25 15.24 20.81
CA GLY A 60 28.42 16.03 22.04
C GLY A 60 29.00 17.44 21.82
N THR A 61 29.18 17.88 20.56
CA THR A 61 29.81 19.14 20.19
C THR A 61 29.00 19.89 19.13
N ASN A 62 29.38 21.13 18.82
CA ASN A 62 28.80 21.91 17.72
C ASN A 62 29.22 21.43 16.33
N LEU A 63 30.10 20.40 16.25
CA LEU A 63 30.54 19.79 15.01
C LEU A 63 29.76 18.47 14.81
N ILE A 64 29.08 18.34 13.69
CA ILE A 64 28.36 17.13 13.29
C ILE A 64 29.16 16.44 12.18
N ARG A 65 29.56 15.19 12.44
CA ARG A 65 30.18 14.34 11.43
C ARG A 65 29.11 13.72 10.54
N VAL A 66 29.07 14.11 9.28
CA VAL A 66 28.17 13.51 8.28
C VAL A 66 28.84 12.25 7.71
N LEU A 67 28.27 11.07 7.97
CA LEU A 67 28.85 9.77 7.58
C LEU A 67 28.49 9.42 6.14
N GLU A 68 27.32 9.83 5.68
CA GLU A 68 26.80 9.61 4.32
C GLU A 68 25.77 10.69 3.94
N PRO A 69 25.37 10.81 2.67
CA PRO A 69 24.48 11.88 2.22
C PRO A 69 23.14 11.98 2.97
N ALA A 70 22.61 10.86 3.47
CA ALA A 70 21.34 10.81 4.19
C ALA A 70 21.48 11.18 5.70
N ASP A 71 22.70 11.18 6.28
CA ASP A 71 22.96 11.49 7.70
C ASP A 71 22.61 12.95 8.10
N ARG A 72 22.36 13.82 7.14
CA ARG A 72 21.84 15.18 7.36
C ARG A 72 20.31 15.23 7.56
N ILE A 73 19.62 14.11 7.38
CA ILE A 73 18.17 14.02 7.59
C ILE A 73 17.93 13.72 9.07
N PRO A 74 17.08 14.49 9.79
CA PRO A 74 16.76 14.19 11.19
C PRO A 74 16.26 12.74 11.35
N GLY A 75 16.70 12.07 12.41
CA GLY A 75 16.36 10.67 12.68
C GLY A 75 17.14 9.63 11.84
N PHE A 76 18.06 10.04 10.97
CA PHE A 76 18.83 9.09 10.16
C PHE A 76 19.61 8.04 10.99
N ARG A 77 20.05 8.42 12.19
CA ARG A 77 20.80 7.54 13.10
C ARG A 77 19.92 6.72 14.03
N ASP A 78 18.62 7.02 14.10
CA ASP A 78 17.66 6.28 14.90
C ASP A 78 17.46 4.90 14.27
N ARG A 79 17.15 3.91 15.09
CA ARG A 79 16.96 2.54 14.64
C ARG A 79 15.67 1.96 15.20
N SER A 80 14.99 1.24 14.36
CA SER A 80 13.73 0.57 14.69
C SER A 80 13.95 -0.93 14.87
N PHE A 81 13.57 -1.44 16.05
CA PHE A 81 13.68 -2.86 16.37
C PHE A 81 12.33 -3.46 16.71
N ILE A 82 12.17 -4.76 16.41
CA ILE A 82 10.96 -5.51 16.65
C ILE A 82 11.00 -6.10 18.05
N TRP A 83 9.89 -5.90 18.77
CA TRP A 83 9.63 -6.43 20.10
C TRP A 83 8.37 -7.28 20.10
N ARG A 84 8.27 -8.22 21.02
CA ARG A 84 7.03 -8.94 21.30
C ARG A 84 6.53 -8.63 22.71
N TYR A 85 5.21 -8.62 22.85
CA TYR A 85 4.51 -8.50 24.13
C TYR A 85 3.54 -9.67 24.27
N ASP A 86 3.70 -10.50 25.28
CA ASP A 86 2.79 -11.60 25.60
C ASP A 86 1.59 -11.06 26.37
N LEU A 87 0.40 -11.15 25.78
CA LEU A 87 -0.83 -10.58 26.34
C LEU A 87 -1.32 -11.27 27.62
N LYS A 88 -0.89 -12.52 27.85
CA LYS A 88 -1.27 -13.30 29.03
C LYS A 88 -0.39 -12.98 30.23
N THR A 89 0.93 -12.90 30.01
CA THR A 89 1.91 -12.71 31.10
C THR A 89 2.29 -11.26 31.32
N GLY A 90 2.09 -10.38 30.32
CA GLY A 90 2.55 -9.00 30.33
C GLY A 90 4.07 -8.85 30.12
N LEU A 91 4.76 -9.93 29.75
CA LEU A 91 6.18 -9.88 29.47
C LEU A 91 6.44 -9.37 28.06
N TYR A 92 7.49 -8.56 27.93
CA TYR A 92 7.95 -8.07 26.64
C TYR A 92 9.43 -8.43 26.43
N GLU A 93 9.80 -8.64 25.16
CA GLU A 93 11.12 -9.09 24.77
C GLU A 93 11.49 -8.51 23.42
N GLN A 94 12.75 -8.07 23.29
CA GLN A 94 13.30 -7.61 22.02
C GLN A 94 13.66 -8.81 21.14
N LEU A 95 13.19 -8.79 19.87
CA LEU A 95 13.41 -9.88 18.93
C LEU A 95 14.54 -9.58 17.94
N THR A 96 14.78 -8.32 17.61
CA THR A 96 15.78 -7.92 16.63
C THR A 96 16.76 -6.90 17.21
N PHE A 97 18.02 -6.98 16.77
CA PHE A 97 19.13 -6.19 17.26
C PHE A 97 20.05 -5.81 16.10
N GLY A 98 20.95 -4.87 16.28
CA GLY A 98 22.00 -4.59 15.31
C GLY A 98 22.12 -3.11 14.93
N HIS A 99 22.52 -2.85 13.68
CA HIS A 99 22.83 -1.51 13.19
C HIS A 99 21.89 -1.00 12.09
N THR A 100 20.95 -1.83 11.68
CA THR A 100 19.96 -1.53 10.64
C THR A 100 18.55 -1.61 11.19
N ASP A 101 17.66 -0.80 10.65
CA ASP A 101 16.24 -0.89 10.93
C ASP A 101 15.68 -2.26 10.57
N THR A 102 14.74 -2.73 11.37
CA THR A 102 14.00 -3.96 11.11
C THR A 102 12.51 -3.66 10.95
N TYR A 103 11.88 -4.28 9.94
CA TYR A 103 10.50 -4.03 9.57
C TYR A 103 9.70 -5.32 9.60
N ILE A 104 8.57 -5.32 10.29
CA ILE A 104 7.62 -6.44 10.27
C ILE A 104 7.01 -6.51 8.86
N ASN A 105 7.12 -7.67 8.21
CA ASN A 105 6.49 -7.93 6.92
C ASN A 105 5.18 -8.71 7.09
N ASP A 106 5.23 -9.88 7.72
CA ASP A 106 4.04 -10.72 7.94
C ASP A 106 4.26 -11.73 9.07
N ILE A 107 3.17 -12.34 9.54
CA ILE A 107 3.16 -13.41 10.53
C ILE A 107 2.42 -14.61 9.94
N SER A 108 3.01 -15.81 10.04
CA SER A 108 2.39 -17.03 9.55
C SER A 108 1.05 -17.33 10.21
N ALA A 109 0.15 -18.01 9.49
CA ALA A 109 -1.21 -18.29 9.94
C ALA A 109 -1.30 -19.07 11.26
N ASP A 110 -0.27 -19.84 11.58
CA ASP A 110 -0.11 -20.60 12.82
C ASP A 110 0.55 -19.80 13.97
N SER A 111 0.81 -18.50 13.75
CA SER A 111 1.46 -17.59 14.71
C SER A 111 2.89 -17.97 15.09
N ARG A 112 3.52 -18.89 14.35
CA ARG A 112 4.85 -19.40 14.68
C ARG A 112 5.99 -18.60 14.06
N TYR A 113 5.82 -18.14 12.82
CA TYR A 113 6.89 -17.50 12.08
C TYR A 113 6.62 -16.02 11.85
N LEU A 114 7.64 -15.20 12.11
CA LEU A 114 7.68 -13.80 11.74
C LEU A 114 8.54 -13.64 10.49
N LEU A 115 8.00 -13.00 9.44
CA LEU A 115 8.80 -12.41 8.37
C LEU A 115 9.17 -10.99 8.75
N PHE A 116 10.46 -10.70 8.71
CA PHE A 116 10.96 -9.34 8.88
C PHE A 116 12.05 -9.02 7.87
N SER A 117 12.23 -7.76 7.55
CA SER A 117 13.23 -7.31 6.61
C SER A 117 14.14 -6.24 7.19
N THR A 118 15.31 -6.08 6.57
CA THR A 118 16.22 -4.96 6.74
C THR A 118 16.44 -4.28 5.39
N SER A 119 16.90 -3.03 5.41
CA SER A 119 17.25 -2.30 4.20
C SER A 119 18.65 -1.71 4.32
N ASP A 120 19.53 -2.10 3.41
CA ASP A 120 20.88 -1.55 3.26
C ASP A 120 20.93 -0.51 2.14
N ARG A 121 21.81 0.49 2.27
CA ARG A 121 22.09 1.47 1.21
C ARG A 121 23.38 1.14 0.48
N VAL A 122 23.30 1.12 -0.87
CA VAL A 122 24.45 0.89 -1.75
C VAL A 122 24.46 2.00 -2.81
N TYR A 123 25.26 3.03 -2.57
CA TYR A 123 25.30 4.24 -3.43
C TYR A 123 25.98 4.05 -4.79
N THR A 124 26.71 2.95 -4.98
CA THR A 124 27.47 2.67 -6.21
C THR A 124 26.65 1.97 -7.29
N SER A 125 25.40 1.60 -7.01
CA SER A 125 24.54 0.89 -7.95
C SER A 125 23.06 1.22 -7.73
N LEU A 126 22.24 1.12 -8.78
CA LEU A 126 20.78 1.26 -8.69
C LEU A 126 20.11 -0.09 -8.50
N PRO A 127 19.00 -0.13 -7.75
CA PRO A 127 18.51 0.91 -6.85
C PRO A 127 19.48 1.06 -5.68
N HIS A 128 19.51 2.22 -5.04
CA HIS A 128 20.40 2.43 -3.88
C HIS A 128 19.97 1.64 -2.64
N SER A 129 18.73 1.16 -2.61
CA SER A 129 18.17 0.33 -1.53
C SER A 129 18.28 -1.16 -1.85
N ARG A 130 18.69 -1.96 -0.88
CA ARG A 130 18.78 -3.42 -0.95
C ARG A 130 18.00 -4.01 0.20
N ASN A 131 17.08 -4.92 -0.09
CA ASN A 131 16.25 -5.58 0.90
C ASN A 131 16.82 -6.95 1.27
N SER A 132 16.90 -7.24 2.58
CA SER A 132 17.16 -8.58 3.08
C SER A 132 15.94 -9.08 3.83
N LEU A 133 15.51 -10.32 3.61
CA LEU A 133 14.34 -10.93 4.24
C LEU A 133 14.73 -12.13 5.09
N TYR A 134 14.17 -12.16 6.28
CA TYR A 134 14.42 -13.19 7.28
C TYR A 134 13.11 -13.80 7.76
N LYS A 135 13.15 -15.10 8.09
CA LYS A 135 12.06 -15.82 8.75
C LYS A 135 12.54 -16.24 10.13
N LEU A 136 11.93 -15.68 11.18
CA LEU A 136 12.20 -15.99 12.58
C LEU A 136 11.16 -16.96 13.12
N ASP A 137 11.59 -18.07 13.69
CA ASP A 137 10.73 -18.97 14.48
C ASP A 137 10.56 -18.37 15.88
N LEU A 138 9.37 -17.91 16.21
CA LEU A 138 9.05 -17.25 17.49
C LEU A 138 9.09 -18.18 18.70
N GLN A 139 9.19 -19.50 18.51
CA GLN A 139 9.29 -20.49 19.57
C GLN A 139 10.76 -20.86 19.87
N THR A 140 11.54 -21.11 18.82
CA THR A 140 12.93 -21.55 18.95
C THR A 140 13.95 -20.44 18.82
N MET A 141 13.52 -19.25 18.36
CA MET A 141 14.36 -18.10 18.02
C MET A 141 15.36 -18.39 16.88
N ALA A 142 15.15 -19.47 16.13
CA ALA A 142 15.95 -19.78 14.95
C ALA A 142 15.60 -18.83 13.78
N ILE A 143 16.64 -18.32 13.11
CA ILE A 143 16.50 -17.42 11.96
C ILE A 143 16.91 -18.17 10.69
N ASP A 144 16.05 -18.09 9.67
CA ASP A 144 16.35 -18.51 8.30
C ASP A 144 16.42 -17.27 7.40
N THR A 145 17.56 -17.10 6.71
CA THR A 145 17.72 -16.02 5.72
C THR A 145 17.11 -16.46 4.40
N ILE A 146 16.04 -15.75 3.97
CA ILE A 146 15.33 -16.06 2.72
C ILE A 146 16.12 -15.51 1.54
N TRP A 147 16.50 -14.23 1.59
CA TRP A 147 17.45 -13.60 0.66
C TRP A 147 18.21 -12.47 1.34
N GLU A 148 19.36 -12.12 0.78
CA GLU A 148 20.19 -10.99 1.24
C GLU A 148 20.35 -9.97 0.12
N LYS A 149 20.23 -8.68 0.49
CA LYS A 149 20.52 -7.52 -0.37
C LYS A 149 19.90 -7.58 -1.76
N ALA A 150 18.70 -8.13 -1.86
CA ALA A 150 17.96 -8.19 -3.12
C ALA A 150 17.55 -6.77 -3.57
N PRO A 151 17.86 -6.38 -4.82
CA PRO A 151 17.38 -5.13 -5.40
C PRO A 151 15.93 -5.24 -5.85
N TYR A 152 15.22 -4.12 -5.86
CA TYR A 152 13.87 -3.99 -6.42
C TYR A 152 12.78 -4.83 -5.74
N VAL A 153 13.06 -5.42 -4.57
CA VAL A 153 12.09 -6.15 -3.75
C VAL A 153 11.63 -5.24 -2.61
N ASN A 154 10.33 -5.16 -2.36
CA ASN A 154 9.75 -4.27 -1.36
C ASN A 154 9.22 -5.02 -0.14
N GLN A 155 8.23 -5.88 -0.32
CA GLN A 155 7.51 -6.57 0.75
C GLN A 155 7.28 -8.03 0.42
N ALA A 156 7.08 -8.85 1.47
CA ALA A 156 6.72 -10.25 1.33
C ALA A 156 5.70 -10.65 2.40
N ALA A 157 4.75 -11.52 2.04
CA ALA A 157 3.77 -12.08 2.93
C ALA A 157 3.65 -13.60 2.71
N PHE A 158 3.29 -14.36 3.76
CA PHE A 158 3.08 -15.80 3.63
C PHE A 158 1.84 -16.12 2.78
N SER A 159 1.93 -17.19 1.99
CA SER A 159 0.74 -17.88 1.50
C SER A 159 -0.07 -18.44 2.69
N PRO A 160 -1.40 -18.66 2.54
CA PRO A 160 -2.22 -19.22 3.61
C PRO A 160 -1.73 -20.57 4.18
N ASP A 161 -1.04 -21.37 3.36
CA ASP A 161 -0.44 -22.65 3.76
C ASP A 161 1.02 -22.54 4.24
N GLY A 162 1.60 -21.35 4.19
CA GLY A 162 2.96 -21.05 4.64
C GLY A 162 4.09 -21.63 3.79
N LYS A 163 3.79 -22.17 2.58
CA LYS A 163 4.81 -22.78 1.70
C LYS A 163 5.45 -21.82 0.73
N GLN A 164 4.74 -20.74 0.39
CA GLN A 164 5.17 -19.72 -0.53
C GLN A 164 5.12 -18.34 0.11
N LEU A 165 5.79 -17.38 -0.52
CA LEU A 165 5.62 -15.96 -0.24
C LEU A 165 5.00 -15.27 -1.45
N LEU A 166 4.06 -14.38 -1.20
CA LEU A 166 3.66 -13.33 -2.12
C LEU A 166 4.64 -12.17 -1.95
N VAL A 167 5.36 -11.85 -3.01
CA VAL A 167 6.40 -10.81 -2.97
C VAL A 167 6.02 -9.67 -3.87
N ALA A 168 6.05 -8.44 -3.36
CA ALA A 168 5.91 -7.21 -4.13
C ALA A 168 7.29 -6.63 -4.45
N GLY A 169 7.46 -6.18 -5.69
CA GLY A 169 8.70 -5.59 -6.17
C GLY A 169 8.50 -4.95 -7.55
N ALA A 170 9.57 -4.39 -8.13
CA ALA A 170 9.52 -3.93 -9.52
C ALA A 170 9.76 -5.09 -10.51
N GLY A 171 9.52 -4.86 -11.79
CA GLY A 171 9.79 -5.84 -12.85
C GLY A 171 11.24 -6.32 -12.90
N ASP A 172 12.17 -5.50 -12.37
CA ASP A 172 13.61 -5.79 -12.27
C ASP A 172 13.98 -6.74 -11.11
N ALA A 173 13.07 -7.04 -10.19
CA ALA A 173 13.32 -7.97 -9.10
C ALA A 173 13.68 -9.38 -9.62
N PHE A 174 14.48 -10.11 -8.84
CA PHE A 174 14.92 -11.48 -9.16
C PHE A 174 15.52 -11.61 -10.58
N ASP A 175 16.52 -10.78 -10.86
CA ASP A 175 17.22 -10.73 -12.15
C ASP A 175 16.33 -10.34 -13.36
N GLY A 176 15.27 -9.58 -13.09
CA GLY A 176 14.40 -9.02 -14.12
C GLY A 176 13.38 -10.01 -14.72
N ILE A 177 13.01 -11.05 -13.97
CA ILE A 177 12.00 -12.04 -14.46
C ILE A 177 10.61 -11.43 -14.68
N GLY A 178 10.31 -10.29 -14.03
CA GLY A 178 9.06 -9.54 -14.17
C GLY A 178 9.05 -8.52 -15.30
N ARG A 179 10.15 -8.34 -16.05
CA ARG A 179 10.20 -7.35 -17.14
C ARG A 179 9.29 -7.76 -18.31
N ASN A 180 8.50 -6.80 -18.76
CA ASN A 180 7.67 -6.88 -19.94
C ASN A 180 7.88 -5.63 -20.80
N ILE A 181 9.10 -5.51 -21.37
CA ILE A 181 9.57 -4.37 -22.18
C ILE A 181 10.31 -4.89 -23.41
N LYS A 182 10.42 -4.07 -24.45
CA LYS A 182 11.21 -4.39 -25.64
C LYS A 182 12.70 -4.41 -25.34
N GLN A 183 13.44 -5.14 -26.14
CA GLN A 183 14.89 -5.18 -26.02
C GLN A 183 15.49 -3.77 -26.18
N GLY A 184 16.34 -3.38 -25.23
CA GLY A 184 17.01 -2.08 -25.22
C GLY A 184 16.24 -0.97 -24.49
N GLN A 185 15.00 -1.22 -24.06
CA GLN A 185 14.28 -0.29 -23.18
C GLN A 185 14.71 -0.45 -21.72
N ILE A 186 14.54 0.61 -20.97
CA ILE A 186 14.75 0.64 -19.52
C ILE A 186 13.37 0.48 -18.87
N SER A 187 13.24 -0.51 -17.96
CA SER A 187 11.98 -0.70 -17.24
C SER A 187 11.72 0.46 -16.26
N ASN A 188 10.44 0.78 -16.08
CA ASN A 188 10.02 1.68 -15.01
C ASN A 188 10.08 0.96 -13.66
N SER A 189 11.13 1.21 -12.88
CA SER A 189 11.32 0.55 -11.58
C SER A 189 10.31 0.98 -10.49
N TYR A 190 9.46 1.96 -10.79
CA TYR A 190 8.33 2.35 -9.93
C TYR A 190 7.05 1.56 -10.24
N ASP A 191 7.03 0.79 -11.35
CA ASP A 191 5.90 -0.03 -11.72
C ASP A 191 5.94 -1.34 -10.92
N GLY A 192 5.02 -1.46 -9.94
CA GLY A 192 4.96 -2.56 -8.99
C GLY A 192 4.43 -3.84 -9.63
N GLN A 193 5.08 -4.96 -9.30
CA GLN A 193 4.76 -6.30 -9.75
C GLN A 193 4.64 -7.27 -8.57
N LEU A 194 3.97 -8.40 -8.79
CA LEU A 194 3.91 -9.50 -7.83
C LEU A 194 4.64 -10.73 -8.33
N PHE A 195 5.23 -11.42 -7.38
CA PHE A 195 5.95 -12.68 -7.57
C PHE A 195 5.48 -13.71 -6.54
N LEU A 196 5.50 -14.98 -6.92
CA LEU A 196 5.43 -16.10 -5.98
C LEU A 196 6.84 -16.62 -5.73
N TYR A 197 7.23 -16.70 -4.46
CA TYR A 197 8.51 -17.25 -4.05
C TYR A 197 8.28 -18.55 -3.27
N ASP A 198 8.76 -19.67 -3.81
CA ASP A 198 8.66 -20.99 -3.17
C ASP A 198 9.76 -21.15 -2.12
N LEU A 199 9.37 -21.36 -0.87
CA LEU A 199 10.30 -21.44 0.27
C LEU A 199 11.18 -22.68 0.26
N ALA A 200 10.72 -23.79 -0.33
CA ALA A 200 11.49 -25.02 -0.38
C ALA A 200 12.57 -24.99 -1.46
N SER A 201 12.22 -24.56 -2.68
CA SER A 201 13.15 -24.48 -3.80
C SER A 201 13.94 -23.16 -3.85
N ARG A 202 13.52 -22.14 -3.08
CA ARG A 202 14.07 -20.79 -3.06
C ARG A 202 14.04 -20.11 -4.45
N LYS A 203 12.97 -20.34 -5.22
CA LYS A 203 12.78 -19.78 -6.56
C LYS A 203 11.59 -18.84 -6.61
N ALA A 204 11.79 -17.71 -7.28
CA ALA A 204 10.72 -16.77 -7.61
C ALA A 204 10.15 -17.07 -9.00
N SER A 205 8.86 -16.82 -9.19
CA SER A 205 8.17 -16.78 -10.47
C SER A 205 7.29 -15.55 -10.56
N PRO A 206 7.24 -14.85 -11.71
CA PRO A 206 6.43 -13.65 -11.87
C PRO A 206 4.94 -14.02 -11.94
N LEU A 207 4.10 -13.27 -11.25
CA LEU A 207 2.65 -13.47 -11.21
C LEU A 207 1.90 -12.46 -12.09
N THR A 208 2.39 -11.21 -12.14
CA THR A 208 1.71 -10.08 -12.82
C THR A 208 2.51 -9.50 -13.98
N LYS A 209 3.48 -10.25 -14.54
CA LYS A 209 4.37 -9.78 -15.62
C LYS A 209 3.63 -9.19 -16.83
N ASP A 210 2.53 -9.82 -17.24
CA ASP A 210 1.74 -9.42 -18.41
C ASP A 210 0.50 -8.58 -18.02
N PHE A 211 0.52 -8.00 -16.84
CA PHE A 211 -0.53 -7.17 -16.29
C PHE A 211 -0.06 -5.72 -16.21
N ASN A 212 -0.65 -4.84 -17.02
CA ASN A 212 -0.20 -3.45 -17.16
C ASN A 212 -0.46 -2.53 -15.96
N PRO A 213 -1.54 -2.70 -15.16
CA PRO A 213 -1.74 -1.89 -13.98
C PRO A 213 -0.60 -2.03 -12.97
N ASN A 214 -0.21 -0.91 -12.36
CA ASN A 214 0.81 -0.85 -11.32
C ASN A 214 0.27 -1.37 -9.99
N VAL A 215 0.90 -2.37 -9.42
CA VAL A 215 0.51 -2.95 -8.12
C VAL A 215 0.92 -2.02 -6.99
N ILE A 216 -0.07 -1.57 -6.19
CA ILE A 216 0.13 -0.74 -4.99
C ILE A 216 0.18 -1.60 -3.73
N ASP A 217 -0.76 -2.54 -3.62
CA ASP A 217 -0.93 -3.41 -2.45
C ASP A 217 -1.52 -4.75 -2.85
N ALA A 218 -1.21 -5.81 -2.10
CA ALA A 218 -1.76 -7.13 -2.34
C ALA A 218 -1.94 -7.93 -1.05
N VAL A 219 -3.07 -8.63 -0.96
CA VAL A 219 -3.39 -9.52 0.16
C VAL A 219 -3.78 -10.90 -0.34
N TRP A 220 -3.11 -11.93 0.16
CA TRP A 220 -3.51 -13.32 -0.09
C TRP A 220 -4.61 -13.70 0.91
N ASN A 221 -5.85 -13.75 0.43
CA ASN A 221 -7.02 -13.99 1.28
C ASN A 221 -7.07 -15.44 1.76
N ARG A 222 -7.12 -15.63 3.07
CA ARG A 222 -7.19 -16.95 3.72
C ARG A 222 -8.53 -17.64 3.57
N PHE A 223 -9.61 -16.88 3.34
CA PHE A 223 -10.97 -17.43 3.22
C PHE A 223 -11.17 -18.20 1.90
N ASN A 224 -10.69 -17.65 0.78
CA ASN A 224 -10.95 -18.23 -0.55
C ASN A 224 -9.68 -18.55 -1.36
N GLY A 225 -8.49 -18.29 -0.81
CA GLY A 225 -7.21 -18.57 -1.45
C GLY A 225 -6.85 -17.67 -2.65
N GLN A 226 -7.69 -16.65 -2.95
CA GLN A 226 -7.39 -15.68 -4.00
C GLN A 226 -6.49 -14.56 -3.50
N ILE A 227 -5.67 -14.02 -4.37
CA ILE A 227 -4.91 -12.80 -4.11
C ILE A 227 -5.74 -11.61 -4.55
N TYR A 228 -5.95 -10.65 -3.66
CA TYR A 228 -6.60 -9.37 -3.95
C TYR A 228 -5.54 -8.31 -4.13
N ILE A 229 -5.62 -7.55 -5.21
CA ILE A 229 -4.59 -6.60 -5.63
C ILE A 229 -5.25 -5.23 -5.78
N LEU A 230 -4.71 -4.22 -5.12
CA LEU A 230 -5.02 -2.82 -5.38
C LEU A 230 -4.00 -2.28 -6.38
N CYS A 231 -4.49 -1.70 -7.47
CA CYS A 231 -3.65 -1.23 -8.56
C CYS A 231 -3.98 0.21 -8.95
N GLU A 232 -2.96 0.96 -9.37
CA GLU A 232 -3.14 2.06 -10.33
C GLU A 232 -3.36 1.43 -11.70
N ASP A 233 -4.50 1.70 -12.30
CA ASP A 233 -4.91 1.21 -13.61
C ASP A 233 -5.25 2.43 -14.46
N GLU A 234 -4.26 2.93 -15.18
CA GLU A 234 -4.28 4.24 -15.82
C GLU A 234 -4.49 5.35 -14.78
N ASP A 235 -5.55 6.13 -14.86
CA ASP A 235 -5.90 7.17 -13.88
C ASP A 235 -6.95 6.72 -12.83
N TYR A 236 -7.24 5.40 -12.78
CA TYR A 236 -8.07 4.76 -11.77
C TYR A 236 -7.24 4.09 -10.68
N GLN A 237 -7.88 3.82 -9.53
CA GLN A 237 -7.38 2.85 -8.55
C GLN A 237 -8.42 1.75 -8.36
N ARG A 238 -8.08 0.52 -8.74
CA ARG A 238 -9.01 -0.60 -8.84
C ARG A 238 -8.54 -1.81 -8.06
N ILE A 239 -9.50 -2.63 -7.62
CA ILE A 239 -9.20 -3.91 -7.01
C ILE A 239 -9.35 -5.01 -8.07
N TYR A 240 -8.36 -5.91 -8.08
CA TYR A 240 -8.36 -7.11 -8.90
C TYR A 240 -8.24 -8.35 -8.01
N THR A 241 -8.71 -9.49 -8.49
CA THR A 241 -8.39 -10.80 -7.94
C THR A 241 -7.43 -11.51 -8.86
N CYS A 242 -6.47 -12.25 -8.30
CA CYS A 242 -5.58 -13.13 -9.03
C CYS A 242 -5.65 -14.53 -8.43
N ASP A 243 -5.83 -15.53 -9.29
CA ASP A 243 -5.72 -16.94 -8.91
C ASP A 243 -4.24 -17.34 -8.86
N PRO A 244 -3.69 -17.68 -7.70
CA PRO A 244 -2.27 -17.99 -7.58
C PRO A 244 -1.85 -19.27 -8.34
N ALA A 245 -2.81 -20.17 -8.65
CA ALA A 245 -2.51 -21.43 -9.32
C ALA A 245 -2.27 -21.28 -10.84
N ASN A 246 -2.89 -20.28 -11.46
CA ASN A 246 -2.84 -20.10 -12.93
C ASN A 246 -2.61 -18.65 -13.36
N GLY A 247 -2.44 -17.71 -12.44
CA GLY A 247 -2.20 -16.29 -12.71
C GLY A 247 -3.39 -15.55 -13.33
N LYS A 248 -4.60 -16.12 -13.32
CA LYS A 248 -5.78 -15.48 -13.92
C LYS A 248 -6.22 -14.28 -13.10
N ILE A 249 -6.20 -13.09 -13.72
CA ILE A 249 -6.59 -11.83 -13.09
C ILE A 249 -7.99 -11.43 -13.55
N LYS A 250 -8.80 -10.90 -12.61
CA LYS A 250 -10.13 -10.35 -12.87
C LYS A 250 -10.36 -9.09 -12.03
N GLN A 251 -10.97 -8.08 -12.63
CA GLN A 251 -11.37 -6.89 -11.89
C GLN A 251 -12.54 -7.19 -10.94
N VAL A 252 -12.49 -6.65 -9.74
CA VAL A 252 -13.60 -6.58 -8.81
C VAL A 252 -14.50 -5.40 -9.22
N ALA A 253 -15.80 -5.65 -9.34
CA ALA A 253 -16.77 -4.62 -9.75
C ALA A 253 -17.05 -3.65 -8.58
N ALA A 254 -16.05 -2.83 -8.22
CA ALA A 254 -16.18 -1.77 -7.24
C ALA A 254 -16.98 -0.58 -7.81
N SER A 255 -17.61 0.21 -6.93
CA SER A 255 -18.51 1.30 -7.33
C SER A 255 -17.83 2.67 -7.48
N GLU A 256 -16.54 2.78 -7.10
CA GLU A 256 -15.78 4.03 -7.17
C GLU A 256 -14.63 3.94 -8.15
N ASP A 257 -14.22 5.08 -8.71
CA ASP A 257 -13.10 5.16 -9.64
C ASP A 257 -11.75 5.00 -8.93
N ILE A 258 -11.65 5.52 -7.71
CA ILE A 258 -10.44 5.52 -6.89
C ILE A 258 -10.74 4.80 -5.59
N ILE A 259 -10.25 3.57 -5.48
CA ILE A 259 -10.31 2.82 -4.24
C ILE A 259 -9.11 3.21 -3.37
N MET A 260 -9.38 3.93 -2.29
CA MET A 260 -8.33 4.44 -1.39
C MET A 260 -7.72 3.35 -0.50
N SER A 261 -8.54 2.40 -0.07
CA SER A 261 -8.12 1.26 0.74
C SER A 261 -9.19 0.19 0.78
N TYR A 262 -8.80 -1.02 1.11
CA TYR A 262 -9.69 -2.16 1.27
C TYR A 262 -9.28 -3.03 2.45
N ALA A 263 -10.20 -3.83 2.95
CA ALA A 263 -9.97 -4.84 3.98
C ALA A 263 -10.78 -6.10 3.70
N LEU A 264 -10.15 -7.24 3.85
CA LEU A 264 -10.77 -8.56 3.65
C LEU A 264 -11.04 -9.19 5.01
N ALA A 265 -12.20 -9.82 5.14
CA ALA A 265 -12.47 -10.64 6.31
C ALA A 265 -11.78 -12.02 6.16
N ASP A 266 -11.14 -12.50 7.24
CA ASP A 266 -10.48 -13.80 7.25
C ASP A 266 -11.45 -14.99 7.27
N ASN A 267 -12.67 -14.79 7.80
CA ASN A 267 -13.63 -15.85 8.06
C ASN A 267 -14.99 -15.66 7.36
N ALA A 268 -15.10 -14.67 6.48
CA ALA A 268 -16.36 -14.36 5.80
C ALA A 268 -16.13 -13.91 4.36
N PRO A 269 -17.07 -14.16 3.44
CA PRO A 269 -16.95 -13.75 2.05
C PRO A 269 -17.26 -12.27 1.85
N VAL A 270 -16.58 -11.40 2.57
CA VAL A 270 -16.79 -9.96 2.49
C VAL A 270 -15.50 -9.19 2.37
N LEU A 271 -15.51 -8.19 1.50
CA LEU A 271 -14.49 -7.18 1.32
C LEU A 271 -15.12 -5.82 1.65
N PHE A 272 -14.50 -5.06 2.53
CA PHE A 272 -14.83 -3.66 2.73
C PHE A 272 -13.84 -2.80 1.95
N TYR A 273 -14.33 -1.77 1.32
CA TYR A 273 -13.47 -0.76 0.70
C TYR A 273 -14.10 0.62 0.82
N TYR A 274 -13.27 1.63 0.80
CA TYR A 274 -13.72 3.00 0.62
C TYR A 274 -12.99 3.66 -0.54
N GLY A 275 -13.68 4.58 -1.17
CA GLY A 275 -13.15 5.25 -2.35
C GLY A 275 -13.96 6.46 -2.73
N GLN A 276 -13.52 7.13 -3.78
CA GLN A 276 -14.09 8.34 -4.32
C GLN A 276 -14.03 8.32 -5.85
N SER A 277 -14.72 9.26 -6.47
CA SER A 277 -14.64 9.51 -7.91
C SER A 277 -14.41 11.01 -8.17
N ALA A 278 -14.28 11.41 -9.41
CA ALA A 278 -14.02 12.81 -9.75
C ALA A 278 -15.08 13.79 -9.22
N SER A 279 -16.30 13.34 -8.94
CA SER A 279 -17.43 14.17 -8.54
C SER A 279 -18.08 13.75 -7.22
N ASN A 280 -17.48 12.83 -6.45
CA ASN A 280 -17.95 12.49 -5.10
C ASN A 280 -16.79 12.22 -4.15
N ALA A 281 -16.97 12.61 -2.89
CA ALA A 281 -16.03 12.31 -1.81
C ALA A 281 -16.13 10.84 -1.39
N ASN A 282 -15.31 10.46 -0.42
CA ASN A 282 -15.21 9.05 0.01
C ASN A 282 -16.55 8.43 0.43
N ARG A 283 -16.81 7.22 -0.06
CA ARG A 283 -17.92 6.34 0.29
C ARG A 283 -17.39 4.99 0.72
N LEU A 284 -17.99 4.42 1.77
CA LEU A 284 -17.65 3.11 2.29
C LEU A 284 -18.65 2.06 1.80
N TYR A 285 -18.12 0.95 1.28
CA TYR A 285 -18.88 -0.17 0.76
C TYR A 285 -18.52 -1.48 1.43
N ALA A 286 -19.49 -2.38 1.49
CA ALA A 286 -19.30 -3.80 1.71
C ALA A 286 -19.58 -4.54 0.39
N TYR A 287 -18.63 -5.34 -0.07
CA TYR A 287 -18.72 -6.14 -1.28
C TYR A 287 -18.84 -7.63 -0.91
N ASP A 288 -19.90 -8.28 -1.38
CA ASP A 288 -20.09 -9.72 -1.23
C ASP A 288 -19.22 -10.49 -2.23
N LEU A 289 -18.24 -11.22 -1.75
CA LEU A 289 -17.30 -11.99 -2.58
C LEU A 289 -17.95 -13.18 -3.31
N LYS A 290 -19.11 -13.66 -2.86
CA LYS A 290 -19.86 -14.74 -3.50
C LYS A 290 -20.83 -14.21 -4.55
N GLY A 291 -21.61 -13.21 -4.19
CA GLY A 291 -22.65 -12.64 -5.03
C GLY A 291 -22.20 -11.52 -5.97
N GLY A 292 -20.98 -10.99 -5.80
CA GLY A 292 -20.46 -9.90 -6.62
C GLY A 292 -21.24 -8.58 -6.48
N LYS A 293 -21.82 -8.31 -5.30
CA LYS A 293 -22.70 -7.16 -5.07
C LYS A 293 -22.11 -6.17 -4.11
N ASN A 294 -22.18 -4.88 -4.47
CA ASN A 294 -21.85 -3.77 -3.61
C ASN A 294 -23.05 -3.37 -2.75
N ARG A 295 -22.78 -3.05 -1.49
CA ARG A 295 -23.73 -2.38 -0.58
C ARG A 295 -23.05 -1.16 0.01
N LEU A 296 -23.61 0.02 -0.26
CA LEU A 296 -23.18 1.27 0.37
C LEU A 296 -23.42 1.17 1.88
N VAL A 297 -22.37 1.40 2.66
CA VAL A 297 -22.41 1.40 4.14
C VAL A 297 -22.51 2.83 4.65
N TYR A 298 -21.72 3.74 4.09
CA TYR A 298 -21.68 5.14 4.51
C TYR A 298 -21.24 6.05 3.36
N ASP A 299 -21.90 7.21 3.23
CA ASP A 299 -21.58 8.25 2.25
C ASP A 299 -21.12 9.51 2.98
N LEU A 300 -19.79 9.78 2.93
CA LEU A 300 -19.19 10.98 3.52
C LEU A 300 -19.47 12.26 2.71
N SER A 301 -19.87 12.11 1.45
CA SER A 301 -20.12 13.26 0.55
C SER A 301 -21.52 13.84 0.73
N GLN A 302 -22.47 13.07 1.25
CA GLN A 302 -23.88 13.48 1.32
C GLN A 302 -24.06 14.82 2.04
N ASP A 303 -23.39 15.03 3.16
CA ASP A 303 -23.50 16.28 3.92
C ASP A 303 -22.54 17.38 3.42
N LYS A 304 -21.37 16.99 2.91
CA LYS A 304 -20.33 17.94 2.50
C LYS A 304 -20.59 18.59 1.14
N LEU A 305 -21.21 17.87 0.21
CA LEU A 305 -21.38 18.29 -1.18
C LEU A 305 -22.81 18.70 -1.54
N LYS A 306 -23.79 18.54 -0.65
CA LYS A 306 -25.21 18.78 -0.93
C LYS A 306 -25.52 20.20 -1.46
N ASP A 307 -24.76 21.20 -1.02
CA ASP A 307 -24.94 22.60 -1.39
C ASP A 307 -23.83 23.12 -2.33
N ILE A 308 -23.02 22.21 -2.90
CA ILE A 308 -21.92 22.55 -3.80
C ILE A 308 -22.27 22.13 -5.22
N ALA A 309 -22.29 23.08 -6.14
CA ALA A 309 -22.39 22.80 -7.56
C ALA A 309 -21.01 22.43 -8.11
N LEU A 310 -20.83 21.19 -8.52
CA LEU A 310 -19.65 20.75 -9.26
C LEU A 310 -19.90 20.90 -10.76
N GLY A 311 -18.86 21.22 -11.52
CA GLY A 311 -18.90 21.17 -12.97
C GLY A 311 -18.82 19.73 -13.50
N GLU A 312 -19.17 19.52 -14.76
CA GLU A 312 -19.04 18.23 -15.42
C GLU A 312 -17.58 17.85 -15.63
N VAL A 313 -17.32 16.55 -15.63
CA VAL A 313 -15.99 15.95 -15.88
C VAL A 313 -16.10 15.03 -17.08
N HIS A 314 -15.22 15.20 -18.06
CA HIS A 314 -15.22 14.43 -19.30
C HIS A 314 -13.83 13.91 -19.62
N ASP A 315 -13.75 12.70 -20.15
CA ASP A 315 -12.51 12.15 -20.67
C ASP A 315 -12.16 12.77 -22.02
N TRP A 316 -10.89 13.08 -22.21
CA TRP A 316 -10.36 13.55 -23.48
C TRP A 316 -8.92 13.10 -23.67
N ASN A 317 -8.71 12.20 -24.61
CA ASN A 317 -7.43 11.64 -24.94
C ASN A 317 -6.92 12.22 -26.26
N PHE A 318 -5.61 12.30 -26.42
CA PHE A 318 -5.01 12.67 -27.69
C PHE A 318 -3.83 11.76 -28.03
N LYS A 319 -3.40 11.79 -29.27
CA LYS A 319 -2.17 11.12 -29.71
C LYS A 319 -1.03 12.12 -29.74
N SER A 320 0.09 11.75 -29.11
CA SER A 320 1.37 12.46 -29.24
C SER A 320 1.98 12.23 -30.61
N ASP A 321 3.05 12.96 -30.95
CA ASP A 321 3.70 12.91 -32.25
C ASP A 321 4.28 11.52 -32.57
N ASP A 322 4.65 10.74 -31.57
CA ASP A 322 5.12 9.36 -31.71
C ASP A 322 3.98 8.32 -31.82
N GLY A 323 2.72 8.77 -31.75
CA GLY A 323 1.53 7.93 -31.84
C GLY A 323 1.05 7.34 -30.50
N THR A 324 1.73 7.62 -29.38
CA THR A 324 1.31 7.21 -28.04
C THR A 324 0.00 7.90 -27.68
N THR A 325 -0.96 7.15 -27.13
CA THR A 325 -2.20 7.72 -26.61
C THR A 325 -1.95 8.29 -25.23
N ILE A 326 -2.10 9.60 -25.10
CA ILE A 326 -2.04 10.31 -23.82
C ILE A 326 -3.45 10.46 -23.30
N GLN A 327 -3.68 9.90 -22.13
CA GLN A 327 -4.97 9.99 -21.45
C GLN A 327 -5.10 11.29 -20.69
N GLY A 328 -6.29 11.88 -20.76
CA GLY A 328 -6.62 13.07 -20.01
C GLY A 328 -8.12 13.21 -19.77
N ARG A 329 -8.47 14.18 -18.97
CA ARG A 329 -9.84 14.57 -18.70
C ARG A 329 -9.91 16.06 -18.42
N TYR A 330 -11.07 16.65 -18.70
CA TYR A 330 -11.29 18.05 -18.40
C TYR A 330 -12.48 18.25 -17.48
N TYR A 331 -12.38 19.31 -16.69
CA TYR A 331 -13.36 19.74 -15.72
C TYR A 331 -13.93 21.08 -16.21
N LEU A 332 -15.25 21.15 -16.34
CA LEU A 332 -15.94 22.37 -16.73
C LEU A 332 -16.33 23.22 -15.51
N PRO A 333 -16.44 24.56 -15.66
CA PRO A 333 -17.03 25.36 -14.62
C PRO A 333 -18.45 24.91 -14.26
N PRO A 334 -18.90 25.06 -13.00
CA PRO A 334 -20.32 24.96 -12.69
C PRO A 334 -21.12 25.92 -13.58
N HIS A 335 -22.26 25.44 -14.11
CA HIS A 335 -23.11 26.25 -15.04
C HIS A 335 -22.39 26.65 -16.33
N PHE A 336 -21.57 25.77 -16.88
CA PHE A 336 -20.84 25.97 -18.12
C PHE A 336 -21.76 26.38 -19.27
N ASP A 337 -21.40 27.45 -20.00
CA ASP A 337 -22.11 27.91 -21.16
C ASP A 337 -21.24 27.68 -22.44
N PRO A 338 -21.63 26.76 -23.35
CA PRO A 338 -20.83 26.44 -24.53
C PRO A 338 -20.64 27.60 -25.51
N ASN A 339 -21.42 28.69 -25.37
CA ASN A 339 -21.30 29.88 -26.22
C ASN A 339 -20.28 30.91 -25.69
N LYS A 340 -19.68 30.65 -24.51
CA LYS A 340 -18.65 31.53 -23.93
C LYS A 340 -17.27 30.90 -24.09
N LYS A 341 -16.24 31.76 -24.08
CA LYS A 341 -14.84 31.38 -24.03
C LYS A 341 -14.40 31.39 -22.57
N TYR A 342 -13.65 30.36 -22.18
CA TYR A 342 -13.10 30.22 -20.85
C TYR A 342 -11.56 30.12 -20.91
N PRO A 343 -10.83 30.71 -19.98
CA PRO A 343 -9.41 30.40 -19.83
C PRO A 343 -9.23 28.94 -19.41
N MET A 344 -8.11 28.32 -19.79
CA MET A 344 -7.83 26.94 -19.50
C MET A 344 -6.55 26.79 -18.65
N ILE A 345 -6.61 25.93 -17.67
CA ILE A 345 -5.46 25.43 -16.92
C ILE A 345 -5.17 24.02 -17.40
N VAL A 346 -3.92 23.76 -17.80
CA VAL A 346 -3.43 22.40 -18.06
C VAL A 346 -2.62 21.97 -16.85
N TYR A 347 -3.04 20.86 -16.22
CA TYR A 347 -2.39 20.31 -15.05
C TYR A 347 -1.89 18.90 -15.33
N TYR A 348 -0.63 18.65 -15.04
CA TYR A 348 -0.02 17.33 -15.09
C TYR A 348 1.05 17.20 -14.01
N TYR A 349 1.29 15.97 -13.55
CA TYR A 349 2.40 15.66 -12.68
C TYR A 349 3.55 15.13 -13.55
N GLY A 350 4.70 15.77 -13.48
CA GLY A 350 5.89 15.37 -14.26
C GLY A 350 6.71 14.26 -13.63
N GLY A 351 6.18 13.54 -12.62
CA GLY A 351 6.77 12.36 -11.99
C GLY A 351 6.09 11.08 -12.45
N THR A 352 6.33 10.00 -11.72
CA THR A 352 5.88 8.65 -12.11
C THR A 352 4.43 8.33 -11.74
N SER A 353 3.83 9.04 -10.78
CA SER A 353 2.45 8.75 -10.34
C SER A 353 1.41 9.39 -11.25
N PRO A 354 0.27 8.74 -11.50
CA PRO A 354 -0.80 9.32 -12.31
C PRO A 354 -1.52 10.47 -11.59
N THR A 355 -1.99 11.43 -12.37
CA THR A 355 -3.00 12.39 -11.94
C THR A 355 -4.35 11.68 -12.00
N ASN A 356 -4.78 11.11 -10.87
CA ASN A 356 -5.95 10.25 -10.79
C ASN A 356 -7.29 11.03 -10.70
N ARG A 357 -8.41 10.30 -10.61
CA ARG A 357 -9.80 10.82 -10.61
C ARG A 357 -10.32 11.17 -9.21
N ALA A 358 -9.47 11.37 -8.22
CA ALA A 358 -9.93 11.72 -6.89
C ALA A 358 -10.53 13.12 -6.84
N LEU A 359 -11.67 13.28 -6.16
CA LEU A 359 -12.20 14.61 -5.84
C LEU A 359 -11.33 15.31 -4.81
N GLU A 360 -10.97 14.58 -3.74
CA GLU A 360 -10.13 15.08 -2.64
C GLU A 360 -8.65 14.91 -3.00
N MET A 361 -8.05 15.97 -3.51
CA MET A 361 -6.63 16.01 -3.87
C MET A 361 -6.02 17.34 -3.47
N ARG A 362 -4.68 17.39 -3.37
CA ARG A 362 -3.94 18.57 -2.94
C ARG A 362 -4.28 19.82 -3.72
N TYR A 363 -4.48 19.68 -5.03
CA TYR A 363 -4.90 20.76 -5.93
C TYR A 363 -6.24 20.35 -6.54
N SER A 364 -7.35 20.88 -5.99
CA SER A 364 -8.68 20.52 -6.45
C SER A 364 -8.98 21.12 -7.82
N MET A 365 -9.23 20.26 -8.80
CA MET A 365 -9.61 20.68 -10.16
C MET A 365 -10.95 21.40 -10.18
N HIS A 366 -11.90 20.95 -9.36
CA HIS A 366 -13.20 21.60 -9.22
C HIS A 366 -13.11 23.00 -8.60
N MET A 367 -12.13 23.25 -7.73
CA MET A 367 -11.92 24.59 -7.19
C MET A 367 -11.52 25.58 -8.30
N TYR A 368 -10.58 25.19 -9.16
CA TYR A 368 -10.21 26.03 -10.30
C TYR A 368 -11.34 26.16 -11.32
N ALA A 369 -12.11 25.10 -11.55
CA ALA A 369 -13.29 25.13 -12.39
C ALA A 369 -14.36 26.10 -11.84
N ALA A 370 -14.60 26.10 -10.54
CA ALA A 370 -15.51 27.06 -9.90
C ALA A 370 -15.06 28.52 -9.99
N LEU A 371 -13.74 28.74 -10.14
CA LEU A 371 -13.19 30.08 -10.44
C LEU A 371 -13.34 30.52 -11.91
N GLY A 372 -13.98 29.70 -12.76
CA GLY A 372 -14.27 30.02 -14.16
C GLY A 372 -13.23 29.52 -15.16
N TYR A 373 -12.38 28.55 -14.79
CA TYR A 373 -11.45 27.94 -15.73
C TYR A 373 -12.01 26.59 -16.22
N VAL A 374 -11.71 26.25 -17.47
CA VAL A 374 -11.69 24.86 -17.89
C VAL A 374 -10.37 24.26 -17.39
N VAL A 375 -10.40 23.13 -16.70
CA VAL A 375 -9.18 22.49 -16.20
C VAL A 375 -8.97 21.19 -16.95
N TYR A 376 -7.87 21.06 -17.66
CA TYR A 376 -7.48 19.82 -18.35
C TYR A 376 -6.34 19.15 -17.59
N THR A 377 -6.53 17.87 -17.26
CA THR A 377 -5.50 17.04 -16.64
C THR A 377 -5.08 15.92 -17.58
N LEU A 378 -3.81 15.57 -17.58
CA LEU A 378 -3.27 14.50 -18.41
C LEU A 378 -2.16 13.71 -17.70
N ASN A 379 -1.90 12.50 -18.18
CA ASN A 379 -0.86 11.60 -17.70
C ASN A 379 0.21 11.44 -18.80
N PRO A 380 1.40 12.06 -18.65
CA PRO A 380 2.46 11.98 -19.64
C PRO A 380 3.11 10.59 -19.65
N SER A 381 3.83 10.26 -20.72
CA SER A 381 4.65 9.05 -20.80
C SER A 381 5.61 8.94 -19.62
N GLY A 382 5.80 7.73 -19.09
CA GLY A 382 6.57 7.44 -17.87
C GLY A 382 5.71 7.37 -16.61
N THR A 383 4.39 7.64 -16.71
CA THR A 383 3.45 7.47 -15.61
C THR A 383 3.16 5.98 -15.36
N THR A 384 3.14 5.55 -14.09
CA THR A 384 2.77 4.17 -13.70
C THR A 384 1.30 3.85 -14.01
N GLY A 385 0.97 2.56 -14.11
CA GLY A 385 -0.38 2.10 -14.38
C GLY A 385 -0.77 2.01 -15.85
N PHE A 386 0.14 2.36 -16.77
CA PHE A 386 -0.05 2.25 -18.21
C PHE A 386 0.78 1.14 -18.87
N GLY A 387 1.47 0.33 -18.04
CA GLY A 387 2.41 -0.69 -18.45
C GLY A 387 3.86 -0.22 -18.43
N GLN A 388 4.78 -1.17 -18.39
CA GLN A 388 6.22 -0.90 -18.24
C GLN A 388 6.83 -0.17 -19.45
N GLU A 389 6.17 -0.18 -20.61
CA GLU A 389 6.64 0.47 -21.85
C GLU A 389 6.17 1.94 -22.01
N PHE A 390 5.19 2.40 -21.21
CA PHE A 390 4.61 3.73 -21.31
C PHE A 390 5.57 4.79 -20.76
#